data_1e68b8b87f33d2e105537af57ecc11d7
#
_entry.id   1e68b8b87f33d2e105537af57ecc11d7
#
_cell.length_a   1.000
_cell.length_b   1.000
_cell.length_c   1.000
_cell.angle_alpha   90.00
_cell.angle_beta   90.00
_cell.angle_gamma   90.00
#
_symmetry.space_group_name_H-M   'P 1'
#
loop_
_entity.id
_entity.type
_entity.pdbx_description
1 polymer ?
#
loop_
_entity_poly.entity_id
_entity_poly.type
_entity_poly.pdbx_seq_one_letter_code
_entity_poly.pdbx_strand_id
1 'polypeptide(L)'
;MNNYRGISLKLCMLLLTGLFAFGNVSAQDSEAEKNKNVRTKKAQAVSKEVYDVILKAQELVDEEEDYQGALKILNRLYDPEELSEYEQANVLNYIGFVHYNIPNMTAAISSFQKLLAIPSIEPQMAKQTIFTVAQLLTVEERYEDALNAIDEWFVLETNPGPDPYILKAQIHYNLNQYKSMIQPIEDAMEVANKREIAIKEDWWGLLNFAYFQQENYLKVRDIQKILLQTWPKKRYWQSLAGAFTELGEDDKLIYAYDAAYTQGMLEKGSEFVTMSQLFLQAEVPYKAATLLEEKMEAGIIEKNEKHYRLLSQSWMLAMEDKKAIPALKEAARLSNDGEVDARLANSYLNIGEYSNCVQAAKTALKKGGIKSSDNVQITLGMCLYNIQNYSDSKAAFREAAKVPKSRRTSNQWIRVIDAEVERNRQIQLAEEAARKARQEIEARKARVRA
;
A
#
# COMPACT_ATOMS: atom_id res chain seq x y z
N MET A 1 9.18 5.26 0.72
CA MET A 1 10.23 4.83 1.67
C MET A 1 10.83 5.97 2.53
N ASN A 2 10.50 7.26 2.32
CA ASN A 2 11.17 8.38 3.03
C ASN A 2 10.42 8.95 4.26
N ASN A 3 9.31 8.38 4.70
CA ASN A 3 8.49 8.99 5.77
C ASN A 3 8.82 8.52 7.19
N TYR A 4 9.72 7.55 7.36
CA TYR A 4 10.07 7.04 8.70
C TYR A 4 11.23 7.80 9.38
N ARG A 5 12.06 8.54 8.63
CA ARG A 5 13.14 9.36 9.21
C ARG A 5 12.65 10.53 10.08
N GLY A 6 11.41 10.98 9.89
CA GLY A 6 10.83 12.11 10.65
C GLY A 6 10.16 11.74 11.98
N ILE A 7 9.88 10.46 12.23
CA ILE A 7 9.16 10.00 13.44
C ILE A 7 10.12 9.84 14.64
N SER A 8 11.40 9.57 14.38
CA SER A 8 12.42 9.31 15.40
C SER A 8 12.69 10.52 16.33
N LEU A 9 12.69 11.75 15.80
CA LEU A 9 13.08 12.92 16.61
C LEU A 9 12.00 13.43 17.57
N LYS A 10 10.71 13.24 17.24
CA LYS A 10 9.62 13.76 18.08
C LYS A 10 9.21 12.81 19.22
N LEU A 11 9.49 11.51 19.11
CA LEU A 11 9.14 10.55 20.16
C LEU A 11 10.11 10.58 21.34
N CYS A 12 11.38 10.90 21.11
CA CYS A 12 12.37 11.04 22.19
C CYS A 12 12.14 12.27 23.07
N MET A 13 11.53 13.35 22.55
CA MET A 13 11.28 14.57 23.34
C MET A 13 10.21 14.43 24.43
N LEU A 14 9.29 13.46 24.32
CA LEU A 14 8.16 13.33 25.25
C LEU A 14 8.47 12.52 26.52
N LEU A 15 9.61 11.81 26.58
CA LEU A 15 9.94 10.93 27.70
C LEU A 15 10.84 11.58 28.76
N LEU A 16 11.42 12.73 28.50
CA LEU A 16 12.36 13.41 29.43
C LEU A 16 11.70 14.34 30.46
N THR A 17 10.40 14.64 30.33
CA THR A 17 9.69 15.55 31.25
C THR A 17 9.32 14.93 32.60
N GLY A 18 9.61 13.67 32.83
CA GLY A 18 9.30 12.94 34.09
C GLY A 18 10.41 12.88 35.14
N LEU A 19 11.58 13.48 34.90
CA LEU A 19 12.79 13.18 35.69
C LEU A 19 13.01 14.07 36.94
N PHE A 20 12.19 15.08 37.22
CA PHE A 20 12.39 15.98 38.33
C PHE A 20 11.14 16.13 39.23
N ALA A 21 10.74 15.04 39.87
CA ALA A 21 9.90 15.15 41.07
C ALA A 21 10.80 15.02 42.30
N PHE A 22 11.26 16.13 42.82
CA PHE A 22 11.73 16.20 44.21
C PHE A 22 10.53 15.83 45.09
N GLY A 23 10.56 14.62 45.69
CA GLY A 23 9.58 14.24 46.69
C GLY A 23 9.61 15.21 47.84
N ASN A 24 8.59 16.06 47.93
CA ASN A 24 8.29 16.79 49.19
C ASN A 24 8.04 15.74 50.26
N VAL A 25 9.03 15.51 51.09
CA VAL A 25 8.85 14.76 52.34
C VAL A 25 8.09 15.69 53.29
N SER A 26 6.79 15.65 53.22
CA SER A 26 5.94 16.13 54.30
C SER A 26 6.05 15.12 55.47
N ALA A 27 6.67 15.56 56.55
CA ALA A 27 6.67 14.83 57.81
C ALA A 27 5.20 14.71 58.27
N GLN A 28 4.59 13.53 58.16
CA GLN A 28 3.39 13.17 58.91
C GLN A 28 3.83 12.22 60.01
N ASP A 29 3.76 12.74 61.23
CA ASP A 29 3.84 11.95 62.46
C ASP A 29 2.74 10.88 62.45
N SER A 30 3.13 9.62 62.37
CA SER A 30 2.31 8.50 62.78
C SER A 30 3.13 7.57 63.63
N GLU A 31 2.76 7.50 64.88
CA GLU A 31 3.22 6.46 65.83
C GLU A 31 3.12 5.09 65.18
N ALA A 32 4.24 4.40 65.05
CA ALA A 32 4.31 3.01 64.69
C ALA A 32 5.42 2.29 65.46
N GLU A 33 5.00 1.23 66.06
CA GLU A 33 5.62 0.23 66.86
C GLU A 33 7.12 -0.07 66.53
N LYS A 34 7.89 -0.24 67.58
CA LYS A 34 9.25 -0.72 67.63
C LYS A 34 9.43 -2.07 66.92
N ASN A 35 10.01 -2.04 65.70
CA ASN A 35 10.66 -3.20 65.16
C ASN A 35 12.18 -2.92 65.04
N LYS A 36 12.96 -3.46 65.99
CA LYS A 36 14.41 -3.40 66.06
C LYS A 36 14.94 -4.36 64.97
N ASN A 37 15.59 -3.80 63.97
CA ASN A 37 16.63 -4.30 63.08
C ASN A 37 16.49 -3.88 61.61
N VAL A 38 16.13 -2.65 61.36
CA VAL A 38 16.39 -2.01 60.06
C VAL A 38 17.58 -1.06 60.27
N ARG A 39 18.77 -1.42 59.73
CA ARG A 39 19.83 -0.46 59.53
C ARG A 39 19.33 0.64 58.58
N THR A 40 18.82 1.71 59.13
CA THR A 40 18.53 2.94 58.37
C THR A 40 19.85 3.42 57.75
N LYS A 41 20.01 3.21 56.41
CA LYS A 41 21.03 3.98 55.67
C LYS A 41 20.77 5.47 56.01
N LYS A 42 21.78 6.19 56.55
CA LYS A 42 21.70 7.62 56.70
C LYS A 42 21.29 8.19 55.33
N ALA A 43 20.21 8.97 55.29
CA ALA A 43 19.86 9.71 54.07
C ALA A 43 21.07 10.56 53.70
N GLN A 44 21.66 10.34 52.53
CA GLN A 44 22.71 11.19 52.03
C GLN A 44 22.02 12.49 51.61
N ALA A 45 22.42 13.59 52.21
CA ALA A 45 21.94 14.94 51.86
C ALA A 45 23.11 15.76 51.29
N VAL A 46 22.81 16.57 50.31
CA VAL A 46 23.80 17.59 49.85
C VAL A 46 23.96 18.66 50.91
N SER A 47 25.16 19.23 51.01
CA SER A 47 25.43 20.39 51.86
C SER A 47 24.59 21.59 51.41
N LYS A 48 24.35 22.53 52.32
CA LYS A 48 23.60 23.75 52.03
C LYS A 48 24.21 24.53 50.85
N GLU A 49 25.53 24.58 50.80
CA GLU A 49 26.27 25.30 49.75
C GLU A 49 25.98 24.66 48.35
N VAL A 50 26.08 23.34 48.22
CA VAL A 50 25.78 22.62 46.99
C VAL A 50 24.31 22.82 46.63
N TYR A 51 23.39 22.70 47.59
CA TYR A 51 21.96 22.88 47.35
C TYR A 51 21.63 24.29 46.80
N ASP A 52 22.18 25.37 47.47
CA ASP A 52 21.92 26.74 47.07
C ASP A 52 22.46 27.06 45.65
N VAL A 53 23.61 26.49 45.27
CA VAL A 53 24.16 26.64 43.91
C VAL A 53 23.35 25.90 42.87
N ILE A 54 22.89 24.66 43.16
CA ILE A 54 22.03 23.90 42.26
C ILE A 54 20.68 24.64 42.07
N LEU A 55 20.08 25.15 43.15
CA LEU A 55 18.85 25.92 43.08
C LEU A 55 19.03 27.17 42.20
N LYS A 56 20.13 27.91 42.39
CA LYS A 56 20.44 29.09 41.58
C LYS A 56 20.68 28.73 40.12
N ALA A 57 21.33 27.60 39.84
CA ALA A 57 21.49 27.10 38.47
C ALA A 57 20.14 26.76 37.83
N GLN A 58 19.23 26.20 38.61
CA GLN A 58 17.85 25.93 38.15
C GLN A 58 17.08 27.22 37.82
N GLU A 59 17.13 28.24 38.70
CA GLU A 59 16.52 29.53 38.44
C GLU A 59 17.05 30.17 37.14
N LEU A 60 18.39 30.12 36.90
CA LEU A 60 18.99 30.61 35.67
C LEU A 60 18.49 29.88 34.42
N VAL A 61 18.24 28.58 34.51
CA VAL A 61 17.74 27.80 33.40
C VAL A 61 16.24 28.06 33.15
N ASP A 62 15.42 27.99 34.22
CA ASP A 62 13.97 27.95 34.12
C ASP A 62 13.33 29.34 33.94
N GLU A 63 13.93 30.39 34.60
CA GLU A 63 13.38 31.73 34.60
C GLU A 63 14.13 32.70 33.65
N GLU A 64 15.46 32.56 33.53
CA GLU A 64 16.30 33.50 32.78
C GLU A 64 16.77 32.91 31.43
N GLU A 65 16.57 31.62 31.17
CA GLU A 65 17.13 30.88 30.02
C GLU A 65 18.66 31.04 29.87
N ASP A 66 19.37 31.42 31.00
CA ASP A 66 20.81 31.61 31.03
C ASP A 66 21.54 30.29 31.31
N TYR A 67 21.56 29.43 30.33
CA TYR A 67 22.25 28.14 30.38
C TYR A 67 23.78 28.30 30.61
N GLN A 68 24.37 29.36 30.06
CA GLN A 68 25.81 29.57 30.20
C GLN A 68 26.17 30.05 31.62
N GLY A 69 25.32 30.88 32.23
CA GLY A 69 25.42 31.27 33.63
C GLY A 69 25.30 30.07 34.56
N ALA A 70 24.30 29.21 34.31
CA ALA A 70 24.10 27.98 35.05
C ALA A 70 25.32 27.04 34.96
N LEU A 71 25.85 26.79 33.75
CA LEU A 71 27.06 26.00 33.58
C LEU A 71 28.26 26.57 34.28
N LYS A 72 28.41 27.90 34.27
CA LYS A 72 29.55 28.61 34.92
C LYS A 72 29.55 28.37 36.43
N ILE A 73 28.38 28.53 37.10
CA ILE A 73 28.33 28.33 38.56
C ILE A 73 28.45 26.84 38.94
N LEU A 74 27.86 25.92 38.16
CA LEU A 74 27.96 24.48 38.40
C LEU A 74 29.39 23.96 38.18
N ASN A 75 30.08 24.36 37.11
CA ASN A 75 31.45 23.96 36.84
C ASN A 75 32.44 24.56 37.86
N ARG A 76 32.14 25.75 38.45
CA ARG A 76 32.94 26.32 39.55
C ARG A 76 32.74 25.55 40.85
N LEU A 77 31.53 25.04 41.09
CA LEU A 77 31.21 24.21 42.25
C LEU A 77 31.83 22.82 42.17
N TYR A 78 31.92 22.25 40.95
CA TYR A 78 32.37 20.89 40.77
C TYR A 78 33.86 20.74 41.04
N ASP A 79 34.18 20.28 42.22
CA ASP A 79 35.55 19.88 42.64
C ASP A 79 35.51 18.44 43.23
N PRO A 80 36.12 17.43 42.56
CA PRO A 80 36.13 16.06 43.05
C PRO A 80 36.86 15.87 44.36
N GLU A 81 37.78 16.78 44.76
CA GLU A 81 38.53 16.69 46.00
C GLU A 81 37.75 17.26 47.19
N GLU A 82 36.87 18.26 46.94
CA GLU A 82 36.11 18.95 47.97
C GLU A 82 34.70 18.36 48.17
N LEU A 83 34.06 17.86 47.08
CA LEU A 83 32.71 17.36 47.12
C LEU A 83 32.67 15.87 47.50
N SER A 84 31.69 15.47 48.32
CA SER A 84 31.37 14.07 48.52
C SER A 84 30.88 13.43 47.18
N GLU A 85 31.06 12.14 47.03
CA GLU A 85 30.61 11.38 45.81
C GLU A 85 29.15 11.61 45.52
N TYR A 86 28.29 11.75 46.53
CA TYR A 86 26.87 12.05 46.35
C TYR A 86 26.65 13.45 45.80
N GLU A 87 27.40 14.45 46.27
CA GLU A 87 27.34 15.82 45.76
C GLU A 87 27.87 15.91 44.33
N GLN A 88 29.01 15.25 44.05
CA GLN A 88 29.56 15.13 42.71
C GLN A 88 28.52 14.58 41.71
N ALA A 89 27.81 13.51 42.09
CA ALA A 89 26.79 12.91 41.27
C ALA A 89 25.65 13.90 40.97
N ASN A 90 25.16 14.62 41.98
CA ASN A 90 24.10 15.64 41.80
C ASN A 90 24.54 16.81 40.90
N VAL A 91 25.75 17.33 41.11
CA VAL A 91 26.29 18.44 40.30
C VAL A 91 26.46 17.99 38.84
N LEU A 92 27.06 16.82 38.60
CA LEU A 92 27.23 16.27 37.25
C LEU A 92 25.88 15.97 36.54
N ASN A 93 24.87 15.54 37.29
CA ASN A 93 23.51 15.34 36.76
C ASN A 93 22.94 16.67 36.24
N TYR A 94 23.07 17.75 37.02
CA TYR A 94 22.62 19.08 36.60
C TYR A 94 23.44 19.65 35.43
N ILE A 95 24.76 19.50 35.42
CA ILE A 95 25.60 19.87 34.26
C ILE A 95 25.15 19.13 33.01
N GLY A 96 24.90 17.82 33.11
CA GLY A 96 24.38 17.02 32.01
C GLY A 96 23.02 17.51 31.51
N PHE A 97 22.10 17.84 32.42
CA PHE A 97 20.80 18.38 32.11
C PHE A 97 20.90 19.77 31.40
N VAL A 98 21.74 20.68 31.90
CA VAL A 98 21.94 21.99 31.24
C VAL A 98 22.50 21.83 29.83
N HIS A 99 23.48 20.95 29.64
CA HIS A 99 24.02 20.63 28.30
C HIS A 99 22.97 20.03 27.36
N TYR A 100 22.06 19.24 27.90
CA TYR A 100 20.93 18.71 27.11
C TYR A 100 20.01 19.82 26.59
N ASN A 101 19.69 20.81 27.45
CA ASN A 101 18.81 21.94 27.09
C ASN A 101 19.42 22.90 26.06
N ILE A 102 20.73 23.02 25.97
CA ILE A 102 21.44 23.79 24.92
C ILE A 102 21.82 22.92 23.70
N PRO A 103 21.09 21.87 23.37
CA PRO A 103 21.34 20.72 22.53
C PRO A 103 22.83 20.38 22.27
N ASN A 104 23.63 20.39 23.33
CA ASN A 104 25.01 19.91 23.31
C ASN A 104 25.04 18.46 23.83
N MET A 105 24.55 17.56 23.02
CA MET A 105 24.36 16.13 23.42
C MET A 105 25.68 15.47 23.81
N THR A 106 26.76 15.76 23.09
CA THR A 106 28.10 15.20 23.39
C THR A 106 28.57 15.58 24.80
N ALA A 107 28.39 16.86 25.20
CA ALA A 107 28.77 17.31 26.55
C ALA A 107 27.82 16.74 27.62
N ALA A 108 26.52 16.61 27.32
CA ALA A 108 25.57 15.97 28.21
C ALA A 108 25.95 14.50 28.47
N ILE A 109 26.22 13.71 27.42
CA ILE A 109 26.70 12.33 27.53
C ILE A 109 27.97 12.23 28.35
N SER A 110 28.96 13.14 28.10
CA SER A 110 30.22 13.16 28.87
C SER A 110 29.97 13.40 30.35
N SER A 111 29.06 14.32 30.72
CA SER A 111 28.72 14.62 32.10
C SER A 111 28.05 13.41 32.79
N PHE A 112 27.11 12.76 32.12
CA PHE A 112 26.46 11.58 32.64
C PHE A 112 27.42 10.36 32.73
N GLN A 113 28.37 10.21 31.81
CA GLN A 113 29.40 9.18 31.91
C GLN A 113 30.34 9.41 33.09
N LYS A 114 30.72 10.64 33.38
CA LYS A 114 31.49 10.97 34.59
C LYS A 114 30.69 10.64 35.86
N LEU A 115 29.38 10.95 35.87
CA LEU A 115 28.49 10.62 36.98
C LEU A 115 28.46 9.11 37.19
N LEU A 116 28.31 8.30 36.13
CA LEU A 116 28.31 6.84 36.22
C LEU A 116 29.63 6.22 36.66
N ALA A 117 30.75 6.97 36.51
CA ALA A 117 32.06 6.53 36.98
C ALA A 117 32.26 6.69 38.48
N ILE A 118 31.33 7.32 39.21
CA ILE A 118 31.41 7.52 40.67
C ILE A 118 31.15 6.18 41.36
N PRO A 119 32.07 5.66 42.21
CA PRO A 119 31.97 4.30 42.77
C PRO A 119 30.75 4.06 43.67
N SER A 120 30.29 5.06 44.42
CA SER A 120 29.19 4.96 45.39
C SER A 120 27.89 5.61 44.86
N ILE A 121 27.73 5.71 43.56
CA ILE A 121 26.50 6.25 42.97
C ILE A 121 25.26 5.45 43.46
N GLU A 122 24.20 6.16 43.78
CA GLU A 122 22.94 5.53 44.15
C GLU A 122 22.42 4.64 43.02
N PRO A 123 22.05 3.38 43.29
CA PRO A 123 21.62 2.45 42.24
C PRO A 123 20.46 2.97 41.38
N GLN A 124 19.53 3.71 41.97
CA GLN A 124 18.39 4.28 41.22
C GLN A 124 18.86 5.41 40.30
N MET A 125 19.79 6.28 40.77
CA MET A 125 20.37 7.35 39.93
C MET A 125 21.20 6.74 38.79
N ALA A 126 22.02 5.73 39.08
CA ALA A 126 22.79 5.03 38.05
C ALA A 126 21.88 4.47 36.96
N LYS A 127 20.83 3.75 37.35
CA LYS A 127 19.87 3.16 36.43
C LYS A 127 19.17 4.23 35.54
N GLN A 128 18.70 5.31 36.12
CA GLN A 128 18.08 6.42 35.37
C GLN A 128 19.07 7.06 34.41
N THR A 129 20.31 7.29 34.85
CA THR A 129 21.37 7.90 34.03
C THR A 129 21.77 7.00 32.85
N ILE A 130 21.92 5.69 33.05
CA ILE A 130 22.22 4.75 31.96
C ILE A 130 21.13 4.79 30.89
N PHE A 131 19.85 4.82 31.29
CA PHE A 131 18.75 4.94 30.36
C PHE A 131 18.79 6.25 29.57
N THR A 132 19.05 7.37 30.27
CA THR A 132 19.22 8.69 29.62
C THR A 132 20.38 8.67 28.63
N VAL A 133 21.52 8.09 29.01
CA VAL A 133 22.69 7.94 28.12
C VAL A 133 22.33 7.12 26.88
N ALA A 134 21.60 6.03 27.02
CA ALA A 134 21.15 5.21 25.88
C ALA A 134 20.27 6.02 24.92
N GLN A 135 19.37 6.86 25.45
CA GLN A 135 18.53 7.75 24.63
C GLN A 135 19.35 8.81 23.89
N LEU A 136 20.28 9.48 24.61
CA LEU A 136 21.15 10.52 24.03
C LEU A 136 22.09 9.95 22.96
N LEU A 137 22.66 8.78 23.20
CA LEU A 137 23.50 8.09 22.21
C LEU A 137 22.69 7.70 20.96
N THR A 138 21.42 7.36 21.12
CA THR A 138 20.53 7.09 19.98
C THR A 138 20.28 8.35 19.15
N VAL A 139 20.12 9.50 19.80
CA VAL A 139 19.95 10.81 19.13
C VAL A 139 21.24 11.23 18.40
N GLU A 140 22.40 10.99 19.00
CA GLU A 140 23.73 11.25 18.40
C GLU A 140 24.13 10.20 17.34
N GLU A 141 23.23 9.30 16.96
CA GLU A 141 23.45 8.23 15.98
C GLU A 141 24.60 7.26 16.36
N ARG A 142 24.99 7.21 17.63
CA ARG A 142 25.97 6.29 18.20
C ARG A 142 25.29 4.98 18.63
N TYR A 143 24.74 4.26 17.65
CA TYR A 143 23.81 3.18 17.89
C TYR A 143 24.41 1.95 18.59
N GLU A 144 25.68 1.60 18.31
CA GLU A 144 26.37 0.53 19.02
C GLU A 144 26.57 0.84 20.49
N ASP A 145 26.97 2.07 20.82
CA ASP A 145 27.12 2.52 22.21
C ASP A 145 25.75 2.58 22.90
N ALA A 146 24.70 3.03 22.17
CA ALA A 146 23.33 3.07 22.68
C ALA A 146 22.81 1.66 22.99
N LEU A 147 23.14 0.65 22.14
CA LEU A 147 22.77 -0.73 22.36
C LEU A 147 23.43 -1.29 23.61
N ASN A 148 24.72 -1.03 23.79
CA ASN A 148 25.45 -1.45 25.01
C ASN A 148 24.82 -0.82 26.26
N ALA A 149 24.51 0.47 26.22
CA ALA A 149 23.92 1.17 27.37
C ALA A 149 22.51 0.65 27.70
N ILE A 150 21.67 0.39 26.70
CA ILE A 150 20.32 -0.14 26.97
C ILE A 150 20.37 -1.58 27.46
N ASP A 151 21.34 -2.38 27.00
CA ASP A 151 21.53 -3.75 27.48
C ASP A 151 22.02 -3.77 28.94
N GLU A 152 22.95 -2.88 29.32
CA GLU A 152 23.36 -2.68 30.71
C GLU A 152 22.17 -2.27 31.59
N TRP A 153 21.31 -1.37 31.10
CA TRP A 153 20.11 -0.97 31.81
C TRP A 153 19.16 -2.14 32.07
N PHE A 154 18.94 -3.03 31.09
CA PHE A 154 18.10 -4.22 31.26
C PHE A 154 18.65 -5.23 32.31
N VAL A 155 19.94 -5.22 32.56
CA VAL A 155 20.53 -6.03 33.66
C VAL A 155 20.13 -5.47 35.04
N LEU A 156 19.98 -4.15 35.15
CA LEU A 156 19.67 -3.44 36.39
C LEU A 156 18.17 -3.27 36.65
N GLU A 157 17.34 -3.26 35.60
CA GLU A 157 15.90 -3.08 35.72
C GLU A 157 15.16 -4.43 35.67
N THR A 158 14.62 -4.83 36.83
CA THR A 158 13.93 -6.11 36.99
C THR A 158 12.47 -6.12 36.52
N ASN A 159 11.86 -4.95 36.35
CA ASN A 159 10.47 -4.81 35.93
C ASN A 159 10.30 -3.68 34.92
N PRO A 160 10.91 -3.81 33.73
CA PRO A 160 10.86 -2.77 32.71
C PRO A 160 9.44 -2.52 32.20
N GLY A 161 9.18 -1.25 31.86
CA GLY A 161 7.99 -0.88 31.06
C GLY A 161 8.16 -1.24 29.59
N PRO A 162 7.18 -0.96 28.74
CA PRO A 162 7.27 -1.26 27.31
C PRO A 162 8.25 -0.34 26.54
N ASP A 163 8.39 0.93 26.94
CA ASP A 163 9.15 1.92 26.18
C ASP A 163 10.65 1.59 26.03
N PRO A 164 11.38 1.06 27.03
CA PRO A 164 12.76 0.64 26.86
C PRO A 164 12.96 -0.47 25.81
N TYR A 165 12.04 -1.40 25.70
CA TYR A 165 12.06 -2.41 24.66
C TYR A 165 11.87 -1.78 23.26
N ILE A 166 10.98 -0.81 23.14
CA ILE A 166 10.79 -0.07 21.88
C ILE A 166 12.03 0.74 21.51
N LEU A 167 12.69 1.36 22.50
CA LEU A 167 13.98 2.04 22.27
C LEU A 167 15.04 1.04 21.74
N LYS A 168 15.16 -0.13 22.36
CA LYS A 168 16.08 -1.18 21.88
C LYS A 168 15.75 -1.61 20.44
N ALA A 169 14.47 -1.79 20.11
CA ALA A 169 14.04 -2.10 18.75
C ALA A 169 14.39 -0.98 17.75
N GLN A 170 14.25 0.28 18.13
CA GLN A 170 14.63 1.43 17.31
C GLN A 170 16.15 1.52 17.08
N ILE A 171 16.95 1.19 18.09
CA ILE A 171 18.41 1.09 17.96
C ILE A 171 18.76 -0.01 16.93
N HIS A 172 18.18 -1.19 17.05
CA HIS A 172 18.37 -2.26 16.06
C HIS A 172 17.90 -1.87 14.65
N TYR A 173 16.81 -1.10 14.53
CA TYR A 173 16.35 -0.55 13.24
C TYR A 173 17.42 0.32 12.59
N ASN A 174 18.00 1.24 13.35
CA ASN A 174 19.04 2.16 12.84
C ASN A 174 20.35 1.43 12.49
N LEU A 175 20.65 0.34 13.18
CA LEU A 175 21.77 -0.55 12.86
C LEU A 175 21.47 -1.48 11.67
N ASN A 176 20.29 -1.40 11.03
CA ASN A 176 19.81 -2.31 10.00
C ASN A 176 19.73 -3.79 10.45
N GLN A 177 19.66 -4.03 11.75
CA GLN A 177 19.53 -5.35 12.38
C GLN A 177 18.06 -5.75 12.50
N TYR A 178 17.34 -5.79 11.38
CA TYR A 178 15.87 -5.91 11.34
C TYR A 178 15.34 -7.18 12.00
N LYS A 179 16.07 -8.27 11.96
CA LYS A 179 15.69 -9.49 12.66
C LYS A 179 15.74 -9.32 14.17
N SER A 180 16.75 -8.62 14.68
CA SER A 180 16.98 -8.42 16.12
C SER A 180 15.96 -7.45 16.76
N MET A 181 15.25 -6.65 15.97
CA MET A 181 14.22 -5.75 16.52
C MET A 181 12.89 -6.47 16.83
N ILE A 182 12.67 -7.69 16.32
CA ILE A 182 11.39 -8.40 16.47
C ILE A 182 11.12 -8.70 17.94
N GLN A 183 12.05 -9.40 18.61
CA GLN A 183 11.87 -9.81 20.00
C GLN A 183 11.62 -8.64 20.96
N PRO A 184 12.40 -7.54 20.94
CA PRO A 184 12.10 -6.38 21.77
C PRO A 184 10.71 -5.79 21.54
N ILE A 185 10.20 -5.76 20.29
CA ILE A 185 8.85 -5.26 20.03
C ILE A 185 7.80 -6.19 20.62
N GLU A 186 7.97 -7.51 20.46
CA GLU A 186 7.07 -8.51 21.04
C GLU A 186 7.07 -8.46 22.57
N ASP A 187 8.25 -8.30 23.18
CA ASP A 187 8.37 -8.11 24.65
C ASP A 187 7.66 -6.84 25.11
N ALA A 188 7.83 -5.73 24.38
CA ALA A 188 7.11 -4.48 24.66
C ALA A 188 5.58 -4.68 24.64
N MET A 189 5.08 -5.38 23.61
CA MET A 189 3.64 -5.68 23.47
C MET A 189 3.14 -6.61 24.57
N GLU A 190 3.94 -7.62 24.96
CA GLU A 190 3.59 -8.52 26.05
C GLU A 190 3.50 -7.78 27.39
N VAL A 191 4.49 -6.93 27.70
CA VAL A 191 4.49 -6.09 28.91
C VAL A 191 3.30 -5.12 28.90
N ALA A 192 3.00 -4.50 27.77
CA ALA A 192 1.86 -3.61 27.62
C ALA A 192 0.56 -4.35 27.90
N ASN A 193 0.36 -5.54 27.32
CA ASN A 193 -0.83 -6.36 27.56
C ASN A 193 -0.97 -6.76 29.05
N LYS A 194 0.12 -7.18 29.71
CA LYS A 194 0.10 -7.54 31.14
C LYS A 194 -0.24 -6.37 32.06
N ARG A 195 0.09 -5.15 31.64
CA ARG A 195 -0.15 -3.92 32.39
C ARG A 195 -1.39 -3.14 31.92
N GLU A 196 -2.18 -3.73 31.01
CA GLU A 196 -3.36 -3.09 30.42
C GLU A 196 -3.05 -1.75 29.74
N ILE A 197 -1.85 -1.59 29.20
CA ILE A 197 -1.42 -0.44 28.42
C ILE A 197 -1.79 -0.68 26.96
N ALA A 198 -2.43 0.30 26.33
CA ALA A 198 -2.82 0.19 24.92
C ALA A 198 -1.58 0.08 24.01
N ILE A 199 -1.55 -0.95 23.16
CA ILE A 199 -0.50 -1.11 22.14
C ILE A 199 -0.68 -0.01 21.09
N LYS A 200 0.39 0.74 20.83
CA LYS A 200 0.40 1.87 19.88
C LYS A 200 0.45 1.37 18.43
N GLU A 201 -0.17 2.10 17.52
CA GLU A 201 -0.12 1.81 16.07
C GLU A 201 1.32 1.68 15.55
N ASP A 202 2.21 2.55 16.01
CA ASP A 202 3.60 2.59 15.56
C ASP A 202 4.38 1.32 15.93
N TRP A 203 4.05 0.64 17.04
CA TRP A 203 4.69 -0.62 17.41
C TRP A 203 4.35 -1.74 16.43
N TRP A 204 3.07 -1.80 16.01
CA TRP A 204 2.64 -2.70 14.94
C TRP A 204 3.32 -2.35 13.62
N GLY A 205 3.52 -1.05 13.34
CA GLY A 205 4.26 -0.57 12.18
C GLY A 205 5.71 -1.04 12.16
N LEU A 206 6.41 -0.94 13.28
CA LEU A 206 7.79 -1.42 13.44
C LEU A 206 7.87 -2.95 13.27
N LEU A 207 6.95 -3.69 13.90
CA LEU A 207 6.90 -5.15 13.80
C LEU A 207 6.62 -5.62 12.37
N ASN A 208 5.67 -4.96 11.70
CA ASN A 208 5.38 -5.20 10.29
C ASN A 208 6.59 -4.97 9.40
N PHE A 209 7.31 -3.86 9.61
CA PHE A 209 8.52 -3.55 8.87
C PHE A 209 9.60 -4.64 9.08
N ALA A 210 9.81 -5.07 10.33
CA ALA A 210 10.79 -6.10 10.66
C ALA A 210 10.47 -7.43 9.95
N TYR A 211 9.22 -7.87 9.98
CA TYR A 211 8.81 -9.09 9.28
C TYR A 211 8.84 -8.95 7.75
N PHE A 212 8.53 -7.75 7.22
CA PHE A 212 8.65 -7.48 5.79
C PHE A 212 10.11 -7.59 5.32
N GLN A 213 11.07 -7.06 6.08
CA GLN A 213 12.50 -7.19 5.77
C GLN A 213 13.02 -8.63 5.85
N GLN A 214 12.31 -9.51 6.55
CA GLN A 214 12.58 -10.95 6.60
C GLN A 214 11.77 -11.75 5.55
N GLU A 215 11.06 -11.08 4.64
CA GLU A 215 10.18 -11.71 3.65
C GLU A 215 9.12 -12.64 4.29
N ASN A 216 8.81 -12.41 5.58
CA ASN A 216 7.79 -13.19 6.29
C ASN A 216 6.40 -12.60 6.03
N TYR A 217 5.93 -12.78 4.80
CA TYR A 217 4.67 -12.21 4.34
C TYR A 217 3.44 -12.79 5.07
N LEU A 218 3.54 -13.99 5.66
CA LEU A 218 2.49 -14.52 6.53
C LEU A 218 2.26 -13.63 7.75
N LYS A 219 3.35 -13.24 8.43
CA LYS A 219 3.28 -12.33 9.57
C LYS A 219 2.86 -10.91 9.16
N VAL A 220 3.40 -10.41 8.04
CA VAL A 220 2.97 -9.12 7.45
C VAL A 220 1.47 -9.12 7.24
N ARG A 221 0.90 -10.12 6.55
CA ARG A 221 -0.53 -10.27 6.33
C ARG A 221 -1.34 -10.22 7.63
N ASP A 222 -0.92 -10.98 8.65
CA ASP A 222 -1.65 -11.08 9.91
C ASP A 222 -1.60 -9.76 10.70
N ILE A 223 -0.46 -9.06 10.70
CA ILE A 223 -0.32 -7.72 11.30
C ILE A 223 -1.20 -6.70 10.57
N GLN A 224 -1.23 -6.74 9.22
CA GLN A 224 -2.08 -5.83 8.45
C GLN A 224 -3.57 -6.00 8.78
N LYS A 225 -4.02 -7.24 9.03
CA LYS A 225 -5.40 -7.48 9.48
C LYS A 225 -5.70 -6.84 10.83
N ILE A 226 -4.76 -6.94 11.80
CA ILE A 226 -4.90 -6.29 13.11
C ILE A 226 -4.95 -4.76 12.94
N LEU A 227 -4.04 -4.20 12.14
CA LEU A 227 -3.99 -2.77 11.86
C LEU A 227 -5.29 -2.26 11.20
N LEU A 228 -5.86 -3.03 10.27
CA LEU A 228 -7.11 -2.68 9.61
C LEU A 228 -8.33 -2.76 10.53
N GLN A 229 -8.34 -3.64 11.51
CA GLN A 229 -9.42 -3.74 12.50
C GLN A 229 -9.41 -2.54 13.44
N THR A 230 -8.24 -2.04 13.83
CA THR A 230 -8.12 -0.98 14.84
C THR A 230 -7.93 0.40 14.22
N TRP A 231 -7.17 0.51 13.13
CA TRP A 231 -6.85 1.77 12.43
C TRP A 231 -7.05 1.60 10.91
N PRO A 232 -8.28 1.57 10.39
CA PRO A 232 -8.54 1.32 8.97
C PRO A 232 -8.01 2.47 8.10
N LYS A 233 -6.80 2.30 7.57
CA LYS A 233 -6.11 3.28 6.70
C LYS A 233 -5.78 2.65 5.35
N LYS A 234 -5.87 3.45 4.28
CA LYS A 234 -5.56 3.04 2.90
C LYS A 234 -4.21 2.30 2.77
N ARG A 235 -3.17 2.79 3.45
CA ARG A 235 -1.82 2.17 3.42
C ARG A 235 -1.81 0.70 3.87
N TYR A 236 -2.69 0.33 4.80
CA TYR A 236 -2.77 -1.04 5.32
C TYR A 236 -3.47 -1.98 4.34
N TRP A 237 -4.48 -1.50 3.62
CA TRP A 237 -5.07 -2.24 2.52
C TRP A 237 -4.06 -2.51 1.41
N GLN A 238 -3.26 -1.50 1.04
CA GLN A 238 -2.20 -1.64 0.04
C GLN A 238 -1.12 -2.64 0.49
N SER A 239 -0.71 -2.59 1.74
CA SER A 239 0.28 -3.53 2.30
C SER A 239 -0.29 -4.95 2.40
N LEU A 240 -1.57 -5.11 2.78
CA LEU A 240 -2.26 -6.40 2.78
C LEU A 240 -2.36 -6.99 1.38
N ALA A 241 -2.71 -6.17 0.39
CA ALA A 241 -2.75 -6.57 -1.01
C ALA A 241 -1.36 -7.04 -1.50
N GLY A 242 -0.31 -6.29 -1.16
CA GLY A 242 1.07 -6.68 -1.44
C GLY A 242 1.45 -8.02 -0.80
N ALA A 243 1.08 -8.23 0.47
CA ALA A 243 1.34 -9.49 1.16
C ALA A 243 0.61 -10.68 0.49
N PHE A 244 -0.63 -10.50 0.02
CA PHE A 244 -1.34 -11.54 -0.73
C PHE A 244 -0.66 -11.88 -2.06
N THR A 245 -0.14 -10.85 -2.76
CA THR A 245 0.62 -11.06 -4.01
C THR A 245 1.88 -11.90 -3.76
N GLU A 246 2.67 -11.55 -2.74
CA GLU A 246 3.91 -12.28 -2.40
C GLU A 246 3.65 -13.71 -1.91
N LEU A 247 2.47 -13.95 -1.32
CA LEU A 247 2.04 -15.29 -0.88
C LEU A 247 1.38 -16.11 -2.01
N GLY A 248 1.14 -15.54 -3.20
CA GLY A 248 0.39 -16.20 -4.27
C GLY A 248 -1.09 -16.42 -3.93
N GLU A 249 -1.65 -15.63 -3.01
CA GLU A 249 -3.05 -15.70 -2.58
C GLU A 249 -3.92 -14.74 -3.44
N ASP A 250 -3.88 -14.91 -4.77
CA ASP A 250 -4.51 -14.02 -5.75
C ASP A 250 -6.03 -13.88 -5.55
N ASP A 251 -6.70 -14.94 -5.10
CA ASP A 251 -8.11 -14.94 -4.76
C ASP A 251 -8.43 -13.96 -3.59
N LYS A 252 -7.49 -13.76 -2.67
CA LYS A 252 -7.66 -12.85 -1.53
C LYS A 252 -7.29 -11.41 -1.85
N LEU A 253 -6.46 -11.22 -2.87
CA LEU A 253 -6.07 -9.89 -3.34
C LEU A 253 -7.28 -9.06 -3.77
N ILE A 254 -8.22 -9.68 -4.51
CA ILE A 254 -9.43 -8.99 -4.94
C ILE A 254 -10.31 -8.56 -3.77
N TYR A 255 -10.40 -9.36 -2.70
CA TYR A 255 -11.18 -9.00 -1.52
C TYR A 255 -10.57 -7.80 -0.77
N ALA A 256 -9.23 -7.68 -0.74
CA ALA A 256 -8.58 -6.51 -0.16
C ALA A 256 -8.89 -5.24 -0.94
N TYR A 257 -8.87 -5.30 -2.27
CA TYR A 257 -9.25 -4.17 -3.12
C TYR A 257 -10.75 -3.84 -3.04
N ASP A 258 -11.63 -4.84 -3.02
CA ASP A 258 -13.08 -4.64 -2.91
C ASP A 258 -13.46 -4.01 -1.56
N ALA A 259 -12.82 -4.44 -0.47
CA ALA A 259 -13.00 -3.85 0.85
C ALA A 259 -12.50 -2.40 0.91
N ALA A 260 -11.34 -2.10 0.32
CA ALA A 260 -10.82 -0.74 0.23
C ALA A 260 -11.74 0.17 -0.62
N TYR A 261 -12.29 -0.36 -1.72
CA TYR A 261 -13.24 0.33 -2.58
C TYR A 261 -14.55 0.64 -1.85
N THR A 262 -15.12 -0.37 -1.18
CA THR A 262 -16.38 -0.22 -0.42
C THR A 262 -16.27 0.81 0.70
N GLN A 263 -15.08 0.95 1.29
CA GLN A 263 -14.79 1.97 2.30
C GLN A 263 -14.42 3.35 1.72
N GLY A 264 -14.50 3.53 0.39
CA GLY A 264 -14.21 4.80 -0.27
C GLY A 264 -12.71 5.20 -0.24
N MET A 265 -11.81 4.24 -0.05
CA MET A 265 -10.37 4.51 0.07
C MET A 265 -9.62 4.54 -1.28
N LEU A 266 -10.25 4.11 -2.37
CA LEU A 266 -9.68 4.22 -3.71
C LEU A 266 -10.04 5.58 -4.32
N GLU A 267 -9.03 6.31 -4.80
CA GLU A 267 -9.19 7.68 -5.31
C GLU A 267 -8.58 7.86 -6.70
N LYS A 268 -7.50 7.11 -7.00
CA LYS A 268 -6.72 7.29 -8.23
C LYS A 268 -7.26 6.40 -9.35
N GLY A 269 -7.31 6.93 -10.57
CA GLY A 269 -7.71 6.17 -11.75
C GLY A 269 -6.94 4.85 -11.93
N SER A 270 -5.64 4.85 -11.61
CA SER A 270 -4.82 3.63 -11.66
C SER A 270 -5.27 2.54 -10.69
N GLU A 271 -5.82 2.90 -9.53
CA GLU A 271 -6.31 1.94 -8.53
C GLU A 271 -7.59 1.25 -9.03
N PHE A 272 -8.50 2.01 -9.67
CA PHE A 272 -9.71 1.46 -10.28
C PHE A 272 -9.40 0.60 -11.50
N VAL A 273 -8.39 0.98 -12.31
CA VAL A 273 -7.90 0.16 -13.43
C VAL A 273 -7.35 -1.17 -12.90
N THR A 274 -6.52 -1.14 -11.85
CA THR A 274 -6.02 -2.36 -11.22
C THR A 274 -7.14 -3.23 -10.69
N MET A 275 -8.10 -2.65 -9.98
CA MET A 275 -9.27 -3.38 -9.47
C MET A 275 -10.08 -4.02 -10.58
N SER A 276 -10.27 -3.31 -11.70
CA SER A 276 -10.97 -3.87 -12.87
C SER A 276 -10.22 -5.03 -13.51
N GLN A 277 -8.89 -4.96 -13.56
CA GLN A 277 -8.05 -6.08 -14.01
C GLN A 277 -8.15 -7.30 -13.09
N LEU A 278 -8.18 -7.08 -11.77
CA LEU A 278 -8.42 -8.13 -10.78
C LEU A 278 -9.81 -8.78 -10.95
N PHE A 279 -10.85 -7.99 -11.24
CA PHE A 279 -12.17 -8.53 -11.56
C PHE A 279 -12.15 -9.39 -12.83
N LEU A 280 -11.37 -8.99 -13.86
CA LEU A 280 -11.21 -9.81 -15.07
C LEU A 280 -10.47 -11.12 -14.78
N GLN A 281 -9.44 -11.09 -13.96
CA GLN A 281 -8.69 -12.27 -13.53
C GLN A 281 -9.56 -13.23 -12.71
N ALA A 282 -10.46 -12.68 -11.88
CA ALA A 282 -11.43 -13.45 -11.11
C ALA A 282 -12.69 -13.85 -11.90
N GLU A 283 -12.68 -13.71 -13.24
CA GLU A 283 -13.78 -14.07 -14.13
C GLU A 283 -15.13 -13.36 -13.85
N VAL A 284 -15.04 -12.10 -13.34
CA VAL A 284 -16.21 -11.22 -13.12
C VAL A 284 -16.20 -10.00 -14.05
N PRO A 285 -16.23 -10.20 -15.38
CA PRO A 285 -15.99 -9.16 -16.37
C PRO A 285 -17.06 -8.04 -16.34
N TYR A 286 -18.29 -8.37 -15.94
CA TYR A 286 -19.35 -7.36 -15.84
C TYR A 286 -19.03 -6.30 -14.79
N LYS A 287 -18.56 -6.71 -13.61
CA LYS A 287 -18.11 -5.76 -12.56
C LYS A 287 -16.93 -4.91 -13.04
N ALA A 288 -15.97 -5.53 -13.71
CA ALA A 288 -14.83 -4.82 -14.30
C ALA A 288 -15.27 -3.72 -15.27
N ALA A 289 -16.19 -4.06 -16.18
CA ALA A 289 -16.70 -3.13 -17.18
C ALA A 289 -17.49 -1.98 -16.56
N THR A 290 -18.40 -2.27 -15.64
CA THR A 290 -19.21 -1.25 -14.95
C THR A 290 -18.34 -0.27 -14.17
N LEU A 291 -17.33 -0.78 -13.43
CA LEU A 291 -16.40 0.06 -12.68
C LEU A 291 -15.59 0.98 -13.62
N LEU A 292 -15.05 0.43 -14.71
CA LEU A 292 -14.28 1.20 -15.68
C LEU A 292 -15.13 2.30 -16.32
N GLU A 293 -16.34 1.95 -16.79
CA GLU A 293 -17.25 2.89 -17.43
C GLU A 293 -17.62 4.03 -16.50
N GLU A 294 -18.06 3.71 -15.26
CA GLU A 294 -18.40 4.72 -14.24
C GLU A 294 -17.24 5.67 -13.95
N LYS A 295 -16.03 5.13 -13.73
CA LYS A 295 -14.87 5.96 -13.38
C LYS A 295 -14.30 6.73 -14.59
N MET A 296 -14.46 6.23 -15.81
CA MET A 296 -14.16 6.97 -17.04
C MET A 296 -15.17 8.10 -17.29
N GLU A 297 -16.45 7.87 -17.04
CA GLU A 297 -17.48 8.91 -17.15
C GLU A 297 -17.28 10.01 -16.12
N ALA A 298 -16.94 9.66 -14.88
CA ALA A 298 -16.58 10.59 -13.80
C ALA A 298 -15.27 11.36 -14.05
N GLY A 299 -14.50 11.03 -15.11
CA GLY A 299 -13.21 11.67 -15.40
C GLY A 299 -12.06 11.25 -14.47
N ILE A 300 -12.27 10.25 -13.62
CA ILE A 300 -11.25 9.73 -12.71
C ILE A 300 -10.24 8.84 -13.47
N ILE A 301 -10.73 8.06 -14.44
CA ILE A 301 -9.91 7.30 -15.38
C ILE A 301 -9.84 8.08 -16.69
N GLU A 302 -8.64 8.32 -17.18
CA GLU A 302 -8.40 9.02 -18.42
C GLU A 302 -8.99 8.27 -19.61
N LYS A 303 -9.68 8.99 -20.50
CA LYS A 303 -10.28 8.48 -21.75
C LYS A 303 -9.21 8.37 -22.84
N ASN A 304 -8.45 7.30 -22.84
CA ASN A 304 -7.41 6.99 -23.83
C ASN A 304 -7.62 5.62 -24.47
N GLU A 305 -6.84 5.31 -25.52
CA GLU A 305 -6.94 4.05 -26.25
C GLU A 305 -6.84 2.83 -25.34
N LYS A 306 -5.87 2.82 -24.39
CA LYS A 306 -5.62 1.70 -23.47
C LYS A 306 -6.86 1.41 -22.60
N HIS A 307 -7.47 2.45 -22.05
CA HIS A 307 -8.61 2.27 -21.14
C HIS A 307 -9.88 1.92 -21.93
N TYR A 308 -10.09 2.45 -23.12
CA TYR A 308 -11.18 2.02 -23.99
C TYR A 308 -11.02 0.57 -24.47
N ARG A 309 -9.80 0.13 -24.77
CA ARG A 309 -9.53 -1.29 -25.07
C ARG A 309 -9.88 -2.20 -23.88
N LEU A 310 -9.50 -1.80 -22.66
CA LEU A 310 -9.82 -2.55 -21.45
C LEU A 310 -11.33 -2.61 -21.19
N LEU A 311 -12.02 -1.47 -21.29
CA LEU A 311 -13.47 -1.40 -21.13
C LEU A 311 -14.20 -2.27 -22.14
N SER A 312 -13.84 -2.17 -23.43
CA SER A 312 -14.45 -2.97 -24.47
C SER A 312 -14.19 -4.47 -24.27
N GLN A 313 -12.97 -4.83 -23.89
CA GLN A 313 -12.63 -6.22 -23.56
C GLN A 313 -13.48 -6.74 -22.40
N SER A 314 -13.66 -5.94 -21.36
CA SER A 314 -14.48 -6.30 -20.20
C SER A 314 -15.94 -6.55 -20.59
N TRP A 315 -16.54 -5.66 -21.42
CA TRP A 315 -17.89 -5.86 -21.93
C TRP A 315 -18.02 -7.07 -22.88
N MET A 316 -17.02 -7.30 -23.73
CA MET A 316 -17.02 -8.48 -24.62
C MET A 316 -16.93 -9.79 -23.82
N LEU A 317 -16.08 -9.84 -22.78
CA LEU A 317 -16.00 -11.02 -21.90
C LEU A 317 -17.28 -11.22 -21.08
N ALA A 318 -17.99 -10.16 -20.78
CA ALA A 318 -19.32 -10.19 -20.17
C ALA A 318 -20.44 -10.58 -21.17
N MET A 319 -20.12 -10.88 -22.43
CA MET A 319 -21.08 -11.15 -23.54
C MET A 319 -22.05 -9.99 -23.81
N GLU A 320 -21.62 -8.77 -23.50
CA GLU A 320 -22.41 -7.54 -23.67
C GLU A 320 -21.93 -6.74 -24.89
N ASP A 321 -21.96 -7.35 -26.09
CA ASP A 321 -21.45 -6.74 -27.32
C ASP A 321 -22.04 -5.37 -27.62
N LYS A 322 -23.32 -5.14 -27.33
CA LYS A 322 -23.95 -3.81 -27.50
C LYS A 322 -23.30 -2.72 -26.66
N LYS A 323 -22.89 -3.07 -25.44
CA LYS A 323 -22.17 -2.16 -24.53
C LYS A 323 -20.69 -2.01 -24.91
N ALA A 324 -20.09 -3.04 -25.50
CA ALA A 324 -18.72 -3.01 -25.96
C ALA A 324 -18.50 -2.05 -27.16
N ILE A 325 -19.49 -1.97 -28.06
CA ILE A 325 -19.38 -1.21 -29.32
C ILE A 325 -18.99 0.28 -29.14
N PRO A 326 -19.58 1.06 -28.23
CA PRO A 326 -19.18 2.44 -28.03
C PRO A 326 -17.69 2.56 -27.65
N ALA A 327 -17.23 1.73 -26.72
CA ALA A 327 -15.83 1.71 -26.30
C ALA A 327 -14.89 1.25 -27.41
N LEU A 328 -15.29 0.23 -28.20
CA LEU A 328 -14.54 -0.24 -29.37
C LEU A 328 -14.42 0.87 -30.44
N LYS A 329 -15.47 1.65 -30.70
CA LYS A 329 -15.43 2.79 -31.64
C LYS A 329 -14.39 3.81 -31.23
N GLU A 330 -14.39 4.21 -29.95
CA GLU A 330 -13.43 5.18 -29.44
C GLU A 330 -12.00 4.61 -29.43
N ALA A 331 -11.82 3.36 -29.02
CA ALA A 331 -10.52 2.70 -29.10
C ALA A 331 -10.02 2.62 -30.56
N ALA A 332 -10.88 2.25 -31.53
CA ALA A 332 -10.55 2.17 -32.95
C ALA A 332 -10.20 3.54 -33.56
N ARG A 333 -10.88 4.61 -33.12
CA ARG A 333 -10.57 5.99 -33.53
C ARG A 333 -9.19 6.43 -33.07
N LEU A 334 -8.76 6.00 -31.88
CA LEU A 334 -7.47 6.35 -31.28
C LEU A 334 -6.34 5.42 -31.72
N SER A 335 -6.68 4.23 -32.26
CA SER A 335 -5.71 3.22 -32.66
C SER A 335 -5.22 3.40 -34.10
N ASN A 336 -3.92 3.16 -34.29
CA ASN A 336 -3.30 3.14 -35.61
C ASN A 336 -3.30 1.75 -36.27
N ASP A 337 -3.57 0.67 -35.52
CA ASP A 337 -3.69 -0.68 -36.05
C ASP A 337 -5.15 -1.12 -36.21
N GLY A 338 -5.39 -2.15 -37.00
CA GLY A 338 -6.72 -2.68 -37.30
C GLY A 338 -7.23 -3.71 -36.28
N GLU A 339 -6.52 -4.00 -35.21
CA GLU A 339 -6.90 -5.03 -34.25
C GLU A 339 -8.21 -4.69 -33.51
N VAL A 340 -8.40 -3.40 -33.17
CA VAL A 340 -9.65 -2.94 -32.54
C VAL A 340 -10.82 -2.95 -33.51
N ASP A 341 -10.58 -2.51 -34.77
CA ASP A 341 -11.61 -2.56 -35.82
C ASP A 341 -12.04 -4.00 -36.11
N ALA A 342 -11.11 -4.98 -36.02
CA ALA A 342 -11.43 -6.40 -36.16
C ALA A 342 -12.35 -6.89 -35.03
N ARG A 343 -12.10 -6.47 -33.79
CA ARG A 343 -12.99 -6.78 -32.66
C ARG A 343 -14.35 -6.12 -32.81
N LEU A 344 -14.37 -4.85 -33.25
CA LEU A 344 -15.61 -4.12 -33.55
C LEU A 344 -16.44 -4.85 -34.63
N ALA A 345 -15.80 -5.38 -35.68
CA ALA A 345 -16.47 -6.18 -36.69
C ALA A 345 -17.12 -7.44 -36.10
N ASN A 346 -16.41 -8.14 -35.20
CA ASN A 346 -16.96 -9.31 -34.53
C ASN A 346 -18.17 -8.98 -33.65
N SER A 347 -18.08 -7.89 -32.85
CA SER A 347 -19.22 -7.45 -32.02
C SER A 347 -20.43 -7.06 -32.89
N TYR A 348 -20.23 -6.40 -34.05
CA TYR A 348 -21.31 -6.13 -35.00
C TYR A 348 -21.89 -7.41 -35.60
N LEU A 349 -21.05 -8.41 -35.94
CA LEU A 349 -21.53 -9.71 -36.41
C LEU A 349 -22.42 -10.39 -35.36
N ASN A 350 -21.98 -10.40 -34.10
CA ASN A 350 -22.71 -11.03 -32.99
C ASN A 350 -24.10 -10.43 -32.76
N ILE A 351 -24.25 -9.11 -32.95
CA ILE A 351 -25.55 -8.43 -32.77
C ILE A 351 -26.37 -8.32 -34.06
N GLY A 352 -25.89 -8.88 -35.19
CA GLY A 352 -26.60 -8.88 -36.47
C GLY A 352 -26.54 -7.56 -37.26
N GLU A 353 -25.67 -6.63 -36.89
CA GLU A 353 -25.44 -5.35 -37.63
C GLU A 353 -24.44 -5.56 -38.77
N TYR A 354 -24.85 -6.35 -39.76
CA TYR A 354 -23.95 -6.87 -40.80
C TYR A 354 -23.32 -5.78 -41.68
N SER A 355 -24.02 -4.69 -41.98
CA SER A 355 -23.46 -3.59 -42.76
C SER A 355 -22.34 -2.88 -42.01
N ASN A 356 -22.51 -2.64 -40.72
CA ASN A 356 -21.48 -2.03 -39.86
C ASN A 356 -20.28 -3.00 -39.68
N CYS A 357 -20.56 -4.31 -39.58
CA CYS A 357 -19.53 -5.34 -39.58
C CYS A 357 -18.64 -5.28 -40.82
N VAL A 358 -19.25 -5.19 -42.03
CA VAL A 358 -18.49 -5.11 -43.28
C VAL A 358 -17.57 -3.88 -43.29
N GLN A 359 -18.06 -2.74 -42.83
CA GLN A 359 -17.27 -1.51 -42.79
C GLN A 359 -16.09 -1.66 -41.79
N ALA A 360 -16.36 -2.14 -40.59
CA ALA A 360 -15.34 -2.35 -39.58
C ALA A 360 -14.26 -3.36 -40.02
N ALA A 361 -14.67 -4.50 -40.61
CA ALA A 361 -13.74 -5.51 -41.12
C ALA A 361 -12.87 -4.97 -42.29
N LYS A 362 -13.42 -4.22 -43.21
CA LYS A 362 -12.66 -3.55 -44.29
C LYS A 362 -11.68 -2.52 -43.74
N THR A 363 -12.10 -1.75 -42.74
CA THR A 363 -11.22 -0.77 -42.06
C THR A 363 -10.07 -1.48 -41.36
N ALA A 364 -10.34 -2.57 -40.65
CA ALA A 364 -9.33 -3.40 -40.00
C ALA A 364 -8.26 -3.86 -41.00
N LEU A 365 -8.70 -4.48 -42.10
CA LEU A 365 -7.82 -4.96 -43.15
C LEU A 365 -7.00 -3.84 -43.81
N LYS A 366 -7.58 -2.64 -43.97
CA LYS A 366 -6.90 -1.48 -44.54
C LYS A 366 -5.84 -0.92 -43.60
N LYS A 367 -6.12 -0.81 -42.29
CA LYS A 367 -5.15 -0.36 -41.28
C LYS A 367 -3.98 -1.34 -41.15
N GLY A 368 -4.26 -2.65 -41.26
CA GLY A 368 -3.25 -3.68 -41.04
C GLY A 368 -2.88 -3.85 -39.56
N GLY A 369 -1.73 -4.46 -39.29
CA GLY A 369 -1.28 -4.71 -37.91
C GLY A 369 -2.12 -5.75 -37.15
N ILE A 370 -2.89 -6.57 -37.86
CA ILE A 370 -3.80 -7.56 -37.33
C ILE A 370 -3.07 -8.88 -37.11
N LYS A 371 -3.21 -9.50 -35.94
CA LYS A 371 -2.61 -10.81 -35.61
C LYS A 371 -3.14 -11.96 -36.46
N SER A 372 -4.41 -11.92 -36.81
CA SER A 372 -5.11 -12.98 -37.56
C SER A 372 -5.98 -12.38 -38.65
N SER A 373 -5.39 -11.91 -39.75
CA SER A 373 -6.10 -11.34 -40.88
C SER A 373 -7.07 -12.33 -41.55
N ASP A 374 -6.78 -13.63 -41.49
CA ASP A 374 -7.64 -14.71 -41.95
C ASP A 374 -8.98 -14.74 -41.19
N ASN A 375 -8.95 -14.54 -39.86
CA ASN A 375 -10.17 -14.46 -39.06
C ASN A 375 -11.02 -13.24 -39.45
N VAL A 376 -10.37 -12.08 -39.70
CA VAL A 376 -11.09 -10.88 -40.14
C VAL A 376 -11.72 -11.08 -41.52
N GLN A 377 -11.05 -11.80 -42.42
CA GLN A 377 -11.61 -12.18 -43.74
C GLN A 377 -12.81 -13.12 -43.59
N ILE A 378 -12.77 -14.07 -42.62
CA ILE A 378 -13.91 -14.94 -42.30
C ILE A 378 -15.08 -14.10 -41.81
N THR A 379 -14.83 -13.20 -40.83
CA THR A 379 -15.87 -12.29 -40.31
C THR A 379 -16.48 -11.43 -41.41
N LEU A 380 -15.64 -10.85 -42.28
CA LEU A 380 -16.09 -10.08 -43.46
C LEU A 380 -16.95 -10.94 -44.40
N GLY A 381 -16.51 -12.16 -44.70
CA GLY A 381 -17.24 -13.10 -45.54
C GLY A 381 -18.62 -13.44 -44.95
N MET A 382 -18.70 -13.70 -43.64
CA MET A 382 -19.95 -13.97 -42.94
C MET A 382 -20.91 -12.77 -42.99
N CYS A 383 -20.40 -11.58 -42.74
CA CYS A 383 -21.25 -10.35 -42.80
C CYS A 383 -21.73 -10.05 -44.20
N LEU A 384 -20.88 -10.21 -45.22
CA LEU A 384 -21.26 -10.05 -46.64
C LEU A 384 -22.31 -11.11 -47.07
N TYR A 385 -22.22 -12.33 -46.60
CA TYR A 385 -23.21 -13.38 -46.81
C TYR A 385 -24.60 -12.95 -46.29
N ASN A 386 -24.65 -12.46 -45.06
CA ASN A 386 -25.89 -12.05 -44.40
C ASN A 386 -26.57 -10.82 -45.08
N ILE A 387 -25.80 -9.95 -45.74
CA ILE A 387 -26.38 -8.86 -46.59
C ILE A 387 -26.57 -9.28 -48.04
N GLN A 388 -26.50 -10.60 -48.34
CA GLN A 388 -26.67 -11.22 -49.65
C GLN A 388 -25.65 -10.75 -50.72
N ASN A 389 -24.53 -10.20 -50.33
CA ASN A 389 -23.43 -9.89 -51.26
C ASN A 389 -22.54 -11.13 -51.42
N TYR A 390 -23.06 -12.13 -52.13
CA TYR A 390 -22.43 -13.43 -52.29
C TYR A 390 -21.09 -13.40 -53.04
N SER A 391 -20.96 -12.47 -54.02
CA SER A 391 -19.69 -12.31 -54.77
C SER A 391 -18.54 -11.94 -53.89
N ASP A 392 -18.70 -10.82 -53.13
CA ASP A 392 -17.65 -10.31 -52.21
C ASP A 392 -17.44 -11.26 -51.04
N SER A 393 -18.51 -11.94 -50.56
CA SER A 393 -18.42 -12.96 -49.51
C SER A 393 -17.48 -14.09 -49.91
N LYS A 394 -17.66 -14.64 -51.16
CA LYS A 394 -16.77 -15.69 -51.70
C LYS A 394 -15.34 -15.18 -51.83
N ALA A 395 -15.14 -13.91 -52.25
CA ALA A 395 -13.79 -13.33 -52.35
C ALA A 395 -13.11 -13.27 -50.97
N ALA A 396 -13.81 -12.84 -49.94
CA ALA A 396 -13.28 -12.77 -48.58
C ALA A 396 -12.92 -14.18 -48.06
N PHE A 397 -13.77 -15.19 -48.26
CA PHE A 397 -13.43 -16.56 -47.86
C PHE A 397 -12.27 -17.17 -48.65
N ARG A 398 -12.11 -16.82 -49.93
CA ARG A 398 -10.93 -17.23 -50.71
C ARG A 398 -9.65 -16.65 -50.17
N GLU A 399 -9.66 -15.37 -49.73
CA GLU A 399 -8.50 -14.76 -49.07
C GLU A 399 -8.19 -15.48 -47.74
N ALA A 400 -9.18 -15.72 -46.91
CA ALA A 400 -9.01 -16.49 -45.66
C ALA A 400 -8.48 -17.92 -45.89
N ALA A 401 -8.88 -18.59 -47.01
CA ALA A 401 -8.44 -19.94 -47.34
C ALA A 401 -6.96 -20.07 -47.72
N LYS A 402 -6.29 -18.95 -48.01
CA LYS A 402 -4.83 -18.92 -48.22
C LYS A 402 -4.07 -19.33 -46.97
N VAL A 403 -4.63 -19.08 -45.78
CA VAL A 403 -4.03 -19.47 -44.50
C VAL A 403 -4.47 -20.92 -44.18
N PRO A 404 -3.52 -21.86 -43.95
CA PRO A 404 -3.84 -23.28 -43.79
C PRO A 404 -4.87 -23.60 -42.71
N LYS A 405 -4.79 -22.93 -41.54
CA LYS A 405 -5.74 -23.16 -40.42
C LYS A 405 -7.17 -22.76 -40.75
N SER A 406 -7.40 -21.78 -41.61
CA SER A 406 -8.70 -21.24 -42.00
C SER A 406 -9.27 -21.87 -43.28
N ARG A 407 -8.48 -22.66 -44.02
CA ARG A 407 -8.81 -23.20 -45.32
C ARG A 407 -10.07 -24.08 -45.30
N ARG A 408 -10.16 -24.97 -44.30
CA ARG A 408 -11.31 -25.91 -44.20
C ARG A 408 -12.61 -25.13 -44.01
N THR A 409 -12.66 -24.23 -43.04
CA THR A 409 -13.83 -23.42 -42.74
C THR A 409 -14.23 -22.52 -43.91
N SER A 410 -13.26 -21.86 -44.51
CA SER A 410 -13.51 -20.97 -45.67
C SER A 410 -14.07 -21.73 -46.87
N ASN A 411 -13.49 -22.91 -47.23
CA ASN A 411 -14.01 -23.75 -48.33
C ASN A 411 -15.42 -24.30 -48.04
N GLN A 412 -15.75 -24.52 -46.77
CA GLN A 412 -17.09 -24.94 -46.38
C GLN A 412 -18.09 -23.81 -46.64
N TRP A 413 -17.79 -22.58 -46.24
CA TRP A 413 -18.60 -21.42 -46.52
C TRP A 413 -18.76 -21.14 -48.01
N ILE A 414 -17.70 -21.28 -48.84
CA ILE A 414 -17.78 -21.11 -50.28
C ILE A 414 -18.79 -22.07 -50.88
N ARG A 415 -18.83 -23.36 -50.45
CA ARG A 415 -19.82 -24.34 -50.91
C ARG A 415 -21.25 -23.97 -50.50
N VAL A 416 -21.43 -23.44 -49.26
CA VAL A 416 -22.74 -22.97 -48.81
C VAL A 416 -23.23 -21.81 -49.68
N ILE A 417 -22.35 -20.86 -49.99
CA ILE A 417 -22.67 -19.73 -50.85
C ILE A 417 -23.02 -20.19 -52.27
N ASP A 418 -22.27 -21.12 -52.83
CA ASP A 418 -22.54 -21.64 -54.18
C ASP A 418 -23.92 -22.34 -54.25
N ALA A 419 -24.26 -23.11 -53.23
CA ALA A 419 -25.57 -23.78 -53.14
C ALA A 419 -26.72 -22.75 -53.00
N GLU A 420 -26.49 -21.69 -52.22
CA GLU A 420 -27.47 -20.60 -52.01
C GLU A 420 -27.69 -19.79 -53.29
N VAL A 421 -26.63 -19.42 -54.01
CA VAL A 421 -26.69 -18.73 -55.29
C VAL A 421 -27.44 -19.55 -56.32
N GLU A 422 -27.14 -20.84 -56.42
CA GLU A 422 -27.87 -21.71 -57.38
C GLU A 422 -29.33 -21.89 -56.96
N ARG A 423 -29.63 -22.05 -55.69
CA ARG A 423 -31.02 -22.07 -55.20
C ARG A 423 -31.79 -20.82 -55.59
N ASN A 424 -31.21 -19.65 -55.38
CA ASN A 424 -31.83 -18.36 -55.71
C ASN A 424 -32.04 -18.20 -57.23
N ARG A 425 -31.09 -18.68 -58.03
CA ARG A 425 -31.22 -18.74 -59.50
C ARG A 425 -32.41 -19.62 -59.94
N GLN A 426 -32.56 -20.81 -59.35
CA GLN A 426 -33.67 -21.70 -59.67
C GLN A 426 -35.01 -21.08 -59.26
N ILE A 427 -35.08 -20.42 -58.11
CA ILE A 427 -36.29 -19.68 -57.70
C ILE A 427 -36.66 -18.59 -58.72
N GLN A 428 -35.69 -17.78 -59.14
CA GLN A 428 -35.92 -16.71 -60.15
C GLN A 428 -36.40 -17.29 -61.47
N LEU A 429 -35.79 -18.37 -61.96
CA LEU A 429 -36.22 -19.04 -63.16
C LEU A 429 -37.66 -19.57 -63.05
N ALA A 430 -38.02 -20.17 -61.93
CA ALA A 430 -39.36 -20.65 -61.64
C ALA A 430 -40.39 -19.50 -61.59
N GLU A 431 -40.06 -18.35 -60.95
CA GLU A 431 -40.90 -17.19 -60.88
C GLU A 431 -41.11 -16.52 -62.27
N GLU A 432 -40.03 -16.45 -63.07
CA GLU A 432 -40.13 -15.96 -64.45
C GLU A 432 -41.04 -16.86 -65.34
N ALA A 433 -40.86 -18.20 -65.23
CA ALA A 433 -41.71 -19.17 -65.94
C ALA A 433 -43.19 -19.03 -65.52
N ALA A 434 -43.47 -18.92 -64.21
CA ALA A 434 -44.81 -18.71 -63.69
C ALA A 434 -45.44 -17.37 -64.18
N ARG A 435 -44.62 -16.29 -64.24
CA ARG A 435 -45.08 -15.00 -64.79
C ARG A 435 -45.45 -15.10 -66.26
N LYS A 436 -44.61 -15.75 -67.08
CA LYS A 436 -44.88 -15.98 -68.51
C LYS A 436 -46.15 -16.79 -68.69
N ALA A 437 -46.31 -17.91 -67.96
CA ALA A 437 -47.50 -18.75 -68.02
C ALA A 437 -48.79 -17.98 -67.66
N ARG A 438 -48.75 -17.10 -66.64
CA ARG A 438 -49.88 -16.23 -66.28
C ARG A 438 -50.22 -15.24 -67.40
N GLN A 439 -49.22 -14.60 -68.02
CA GLN A 439 -49.43 -13.73 -69.16
C GLN A 439 -50.08 -14.40 -70.35
N GLU A 440 -49.65 -15.63 -70.69
CA GLU A 440 -50.21 -16.46 -71.74
C GLU A 440 -51.67 -16.84 -71.46
N ILE A 441 -51.97 -17.23 -70.19
CA ILE A 441 -53.36 -17.51 -69.79
C ILE A 441 -54.25 -16.27 -69.92
N GLU A 442 -53.80 -15.15 -69.48
CA GLU A 442 -54.60 -13.86 -69.63
C GLU A 442 -54.76 -13.44 -71.08
N ALA A 443 -53.75 -13.59 -71.93
CA ALA A 443 -53.82 -13.36 -73.33
C ALA A 443 -54.84 -14.29 -74.06
N ARG A 444 -54.86 -15.60 -73.67
CA ARG A 444 -55.80 -16.59 -74.13
C ARG A 444 -57.25 -16.23 -73.71
N LYS A 445 -57.44 -15.87 -72.45
CA LYS A 445 -58.76 -15.39 -71.95
C LYS A 445 -59.25 -14.15 -72.68
N ALA A 446 -58.39 -13.19 -72.98
CA ALA A 446 -58.76 -11.99 -73.76
C ALA A 446 -59.20 -12.34 -75.19
N ARG A 447 -58.48 -13.28 -75.84
CA ARG A 447 -58.86 -13.78 -77.18
C ARG A 447 -60.20 -14.56 -77.21
N VAL A 448 -60.63 -15.19 -76.17
CA VAL A 448 -61.89 -15.93 -76.04
C VAL A 448 -63.04 -14.99 -75.73
N ARG A 449 -62.77 -13.80 -75.16
CA ARG A 449 -63.79 -12.75 -74.87
C ARG A 449 -64.01 -11.73 -76.01
N ALA A 450 -63.11 -11.68 -76.98
CA ALA A 450 -63.25 -10.90 -78.21
C ALA A 450 -63.90 -11.70 -79.32
#